data_4e41ed54ca8678719865f8dce6013190
#
_entry.id   4e41ed54ca8678719865f8dce6013190
#
_cell.length_a   1.000
_cell.length_b   1.000
_cell.length_c   1.000
_cell.angle_alpha   90.00
_cell.angle_beta   90.00
_cell.angle_gamma   90.00
#
_symmetry.space_group_name_H-M   'P 1'
#
loop_
_entity.id
_entity.type
_entity.pdbx_description
1 polymer ?
#
loop_
_entity_poly.entity_id
_entity_poly.type
_entity_poly.pdbx_seq_one_letter_code
_entity_poly.pdbx_strand_id
1 'polypeptide(L)'
;MKSVVIHAEGSVRVEERPVPQIQAADDVLVRIVCSGLCGSDIPRIFAKGAHYYPITLGHEFSGHVEACGADVKDLQAGDAVACIPLLPCFSCPECEKGYYSLCKQYQFVGSRRDGGNAEYIVVKRANLFRLPAEMAIEDGAFIEPVTVGLHAFHLASGCKGKNVVIVGAGTIGLLAMQCALALGAKSVTAIDINDDKLALATSLGATQVFNSRALSVDDILNALRDSRFDQLVLETAGTPQTVSLAIDIAGPHAQIALVGTLHHDLNLPVATFGKILRKELTLLGSWMNYSAPWPGEEWETAVRLLTGKKLQLEPLIAHIGDSESFAQAVQALNGAPMQGKIMLRFA
;
A
#
# COMPACT_ATOMS: atom_id res chain seq x y z
N MET A 1 16.55 -1.07 22.86
CA MET A 1 16.16 -0.55 21.52
C MET A 1 14.98 0.38 21.64
N LYS A 2 14.95 1.45 20.85
CA LYS A 2 13.78 2.33 20.77
C LYS A 2 12.65 1.68 19.97
N SER A 3 11.41 1.87 20.42
CA SER A 3 10.20 1.39 19.74
C SER A 3 9.09 2.43 19.87
N VAL A 4 8.32 2.65 18.81
CA VAL A 4 7.11 3.47 18.84
C VAL A 4 5.92 2.57 19.12
N VAL A 5 5.34 2.72 20.30
CA VAL A 5 4.33 1.81 20.85
C VAL A 5 2.99 2.48 21.00
N ILE A 6 1.94 1.79 20.62
CA ILE A 6 0.56 2.19 20.82
C ILE A 6 0.01 1.44 22.04
N HIS A 7 -0.26 2.17 23.14
CA HIS A 7 -0.74 1.57 24.41
C HIS A 7 -2.25 1.47 24.48
N ALA A 8 -2.94 2.41 23.86
CA ALA A 8 -4.39 2.52 23.80
C ALA A 8 -4.75 3.49 22.66
N GLU A 9 -6.02 3.68 22.43
CA GLU A 9 -6.53 4.66 21.48
C GLU A 9 -5.88 6.05 21.70
N GLY A 10 -5.23 6.58 20.67
CA GLY A 10 -4.53 7.87 20.69
C GLY A 10 -3.23 7.92 21.51
N SER A 11 -2.82 6.82 22.14
CA SER A 11 -1.62 6.80 23.00
C SER A 11 -0.41 6.26 22.25
N VAL A 12 0.33 7.15 21.58
CA VAL A 12 1.59 6.86 20.89
C VAL A 12 2.76 7.24 21.77
N ARG A 13 3.69 6.33 22.06
CA ARG A 13 4.84 6.57 22.93
C ARG A 13 6.11 5.98 22.35
N VAL A 14 7.23 6.65 22.56
CA VAL A 14 8.57 6.09 22.33
C VAL A 14 9.05 5.44 23.63
N GLU A 15 9.51 4.20 23.54
CA GLU A 15 9.93 3.40 24.69
C GLU A 15 11.26 2.68 24.41
N GLU A 16 12.03 2.49 25.47
CA GLU A 16 13.15 1.56 25.46
C GLU A 16 12.65 0.15 25.75
N ARG A 17 12.94 -0.78 24.85
CA ARG A 17 12.60 -2.22 24.96
C ARG A 17 13.84 -3.08 24.77
N PRO A 18 13.84 -4.32 25.31
CA PRO A 18 14.92 -5.27 24.98
C PRO A 18 14.96 -5.55 23.48
N VAL A 19 16.14 -5.77 22.92
CA VAL A 19 16.28 -6.27 21.55
C VAL A 19 15.70 -7.67 21.48
N PRO A 20 14.77 -7.97 20.55
CA PRO A 20 14.17 -9.29 20.43
C PRO A 20 15.24 -10.31 20.00
N GLN A 21 15.05 -11.57 20.40
CA GLN A 21 15.98 -12.64 20.11
C GLN A 21 15.34 -13.70 19.20
N ILE A 22 16.17 -14.31 18.36
CA ILE A 22 15.80 -15.48 17.55
C ILE A 22 15.39 -16.62 18.49
N GLN A 23 14.22 -17.19 18.27
CA GLN A 23 13.65 -18.29 19.06
C GLN A 23 13.44 -19.55 18.21
N ALA A 24 13.20 -19.40 16.92
CA ALA A 24 12.97 -20.50 16.00
C ALA A 24 14.03 -20.54 14.90
N ALA A 25 14.23 -21.71 14.31
CA ALA A 25 15.27 -21.93 13.32
C ALA A 25 15.05 -21.14 12.02
N ASP A 26 13.81 -20.74 11.71
CA ASP A 26 13.41 -19.93 10.55
C ASP A 26 13.25 -18.42 10.85
N ASP A 27 13.60 -17.99 12.08
CA ASP A 27 13.57 -16.57 12.46
C ASP A 27 14.76 -15.81 11.87
N VAL A 28 14.54 -14.52 11.61
CA VAL A 28 15.57 -13.55 11.20
C VAL A 28 15.43 -12.31 12.07
N LEU A 29 16.51 -11.89 12.70
CA LEU A 29 16.62 -10.59 13.36
C LEU A 29 17.01 -9.54 12.32
N VAL A 30 16.20 -8.49 12.19
CA VAL A 30 16.44 -7.39 11.26
C VAL A 30 16.66 -6.10 12.06
N ARG A 31 17.73 -5.38 11.75
CA ARG A 31 17.95 -3.99 12.16
C ARG A 31 17.27 -3.08 11.13
N ILE A 32 16.27 -2.35 11.58
CA ILE A 32 15.45 -1.51 10.71
C ILE A 32 16.18 -0.21 10.39
N VAL A 33 16.12 0.22 9.13
CA VAL A 33 16.63 1.51 8.67
C VAL A 33 15.48 2.48 8.46
N CYS A 34 14.39 2.04 7.81
CA CYS A 34 13.27 2.90 7.48
C CYS A 34 11.94 2.14 7.63
N SER A 35 10.91 2.82 8.15
CA SER A 35 9.56 2.27 8.27
C SER A 35 8.52 3.33 7.94
N GLY A 36 7.52 3.00 7.11
CA GLY A 36 6.42 3.87 6.73
C GLY A 36 5.16 3.67 7.57
N LEU A 37 4.42 4.75 7.80
CA LEU A 37 3.07 4.69 8.34
C LEU A 37 2.07 4.46 7.21
N CYS A 38 1.27 3.42 7.32
CA CYS A 38 0.16 3.14 6.40
C CYS A 38 -1.12 3.87 6.83
N GLY A 39 -1.96 4.25 5.87
CA GLY A 39 -3.29 4.79 6.15
C GLY A 39 -4.17 3.84 6.97
N SER A 40 -3.99 2.52 6.81
CA SER A 40 -4.68 1.49 7.59
C SER A 40 -4.28 1.47 9.08
N ASP A 41 -3.18 2.12 9.47
CA ASP A 41 -2.77 2.23 10.87
C ASP A 41 -3.54 3.32 11.63
N ILE A 42 -4.09 4.31 10.93
CA ILE A 42 -4.83 5.41 11.55
C ILE A 42 -5.98 4.91 12.43
N PRO A 43 -6.91 4.05 11.95
CA PRO A 43 -7.95 3.51 12.82
C PRO A 43 -7.39 2.60 13.93
N ARG A 44 -6.25 1.93 13.73
CA ARG A 44 -5.58 1.15 14.79
C ARG A 44 -5.08 2.03 15.92
N ILE A 45 -4.62 3.23 15.58
CA ILE A 45 -4.10 4.20 16.56
C ILE A 45 -5.26 4.96 17.23
N PHE A 46 -6.25 5.45 16.46
CA PHE A 46 -7.21 6.46 16.94
C PHE A 46 -8.67 5.96 17.08
N ALA A 47 -8.99 4.72 16.66
CA ALA A 47 -10.38 4.23 16.63
C ALA A 47 -10.52 2.78 17.11
N LYS A 48 -9.71 2.35 18.08
CA LYS A 48 -9.73 0.97 18.64
C LYS A 48 -9.62 -0.15 17.60
N GLY A 49 -9.00 0.14 16.44
CA GLY A 49 -8.85 -0.83 15.35
C GLY A 49 -7.70 -1.82 15.50
N ALA A 50 -6.88 -1.72 16.56
CA ALA A 50 -5.81 -2.68 16.84
C ALA A 50 -6.37 -3.99 17.42
N HIS A 51 -5.74 -5.11 17.07
CA HIS A 51 -6.14 -6.43 17.58
C HIS A 51 -5.82 -6.60 19.08
N TYR A 52 -4.81 -5.90 19.58
CA TYR A 52 -4.38 -5.89 20.98
C TYR A 52 -3.57 -4.64 21.28
N TYR A 53 -3.43 -4.32 22.55
CA TYR A 53 -2.55 -3.29 23.09
C TYR A 53 -1.73 -3.85 24.26
N PRO A 54 -0.49 -3.39 24.52
CA PRO A 54 0.29 -2.49 23.66
C PRO A 54 0.76 -3.18 22.38
N ILE A 55 0.91 -2.43 21.28
CA ILE A 55 1.42 -2.94 20.00
C ILE A 55 2.42 -1.96 19.37
N THR A 56 3.45 -2.48 18.73
CA THR A 56 4.30 -1.74 17.79
C THR A 56 3.76 -1.98 16.39
N LEU A 57 3.31 -0.91 15.70
CA LEU A 57 2.84 -0.99 14.31
C LEU A 57 4.02 -0.95 13.33
N GLY A 58 3.74 -0.79 12.04
CA GLY A 58 4.72 -0.70 10.97
C GLY A 58 4.86 -2.01 10.19
N HIS A 59 4.37 -1.99 8.96
CA HIS A 59 4.42 -3.12 8.04
C HIS A 59 5.08 -2.77 6.71
N GLU A 60 5.47 -1.51 6.54
CA GLU A 60 6.16 -0.97 5.38
C GLU A 60 7.59 -0.61 5.77
N PHE A 61 8.48 -1.61 5.92
CA PHE A 61 9.84 -1.32 6.39
C PHE A 61 10.92 -2.05 5.61
N SER A 62 12.13 -1.50 5.71
CA SER A 62 13.37 -2.07 5.20
C SER A 62 14.48 -1.97 6.25
N GLY A 63 15.46 -2.82 6.12
CA GLY A 63 16.58 -2.88 7.06
C GLY A 63 17.64 -3.88 6.64
N HIS A 64 18.57 -4.14 7.54
CA HIS A 64 19.63 -5.12 7.34
C HIS A 64 19.42 -6.31 8.25
N VAL A 65 19.68 -7.49 7.71
CA VAL A 65 19.76 -8.73 8.51
C VAL A 65 20.87 -8.58 9.53
N GLU A 66 20.55 -8.78 10.80
CA GLU A 66 21.51 -8.79 11.91
C GLU A 66 21.95 -10.20 12.25
N ALA A 67 20.99 -11.14 12.31
CA ALA A 67 21.27 -12.56 12.57
C ALA A 67 20.17 -13.43 11.97
N CYS A 68 20.52 -14.68 11.67
CA CYS A 68 19.62 -15.69 11.11
C CYS A 68 19.53 -16.92 12.01
N GLY A 69 18.34 -17.52 12.08
CA GLY A 69 18.13 -18.84 12.64
C GLY A 69 18.77 -19.95 11.78
N ALA A 70 18.92 -21.13 12.35
CA ALA A 70 19.71 -22.22 11.76
C ALA A 70 19.18 -22.74 10.40
N ASP A 71 17.87 -22.57 10.12
CA ASP A 71 17.25 -23.04 8.86
C ASP A 71 17.28 -22.00 7.74
N VAL A 72 17.63 -20.75 8.04
CA VAL A 72 17.77 -19.69 7.04
C VAL A 72 19.10 -19.85 6.30
N LYS A 73 19.06 -20.23 5.01
CA LYS A 73 20.26 -20.56 4.22
C LYS A 73 20.55 -19.54 3.12
N ASP A 74 19.62 -18.69 2.79
CA ASP A 74 19.65 -17.78 1.66
C ASP A 74 19.75 -16.28 2.05
N LEU A 75 19.89 -16.01 3.36
CA LEU A 75 20.18 -14.70 3.94
C LEU A 75 21.38 -14.81 4.90
N GLN A 76 22.11 -13.72 5.01
CA GLN A 76 23.22 -13.56 5.96
C GLN A 76 23.23 -12.16 6.57
N ALA A 77 23.94 -12.00 7.67
CA ALA A 77 24.14 -10.69 8.32
C ALA A 77 24.67 -9.67 7.31
N GLY A 78 24.09 -8.48 7.30
CA GLY A 78 24.37 -7.39 6.38
C GLY A 78 23.51 -7.37 5.11
N ASP A 79 22.82 -8.45 4.76
CA ASP A 79 21.89 -8.44 3.61
C ASP A 79 20.80 -7.38 3.80
N ALA A 80 20.53 -6.59 2.76
CA ALA A 80 19.44 -5.63 2.73
C ALA A 80 18.11 -6.36 2.44
N VAL A 81 17.08 -6.06 3.22
CA VAL A 81 15.76 -6.71 3.13
C VAL A 81 14.62 -5.73 3.29
N ALA A 82 13.48 -6.04 2.68
CA ALA A 82 12.19 -5.37 2.92
C ALA A 82 11.18 -6.34 3.52
N CYS A 83 10.22 -5.82 4.26
CA CYS A 83 9.17 -6.60 4.89
C CYS A 83 8.13 -7.08 3.88
N ILE A 84 7.81 -8.37 3.93
CA ILE A 84 6.59 -8.98 3.39
C ILE A 84 5.67 -9.18 4.59
N PRO A 85 4.70 -8.29 4.87
CA PRO A 85 4.00 -8.31 6.16
C PRO A 85 3.08 -9.50 6.36
N LEU A 86 2.48 -10.05 5.30
CA LEU A 86 1.65 -11.24 5.39
C LEU A 86 2.50 -12.48 5.69
N LEU A 87 2.04 -13.32 6.61
CA LEU A 87 2.54 -14.68 6.81
C LEU A 87 1.36 -15.64 6.71
N PRO A 88 1.08 -16.22 5.53
CA PRO A 88 0.04 -17.22 5.36
C PRO A 88 0.49 -18.55 5.97
N CYS A 89 -0.45 -19.47 6.20
CA CYS A 89 -0.11 -20.78 6.76
C CYS A 89 0.54 -21.74 5.73
N PHE A 90 0.51 -21.42 4.44
CA PHE A 90 1.01 -22.20 3.30
C PHE A 90 0.42 -23.61 3.13
N SER A 91 -0.57 -24.00 3.93
CA SER A 91 -1.12 -25.37 3.99
C SER A 91 -2.64 -25.47 3.94
N CYS A 92 -3.37 -24.33 3.95
CA CYS A 92 -4.83 -24.37 3.78
C CYS A 92 -5.22 -24.38 2.29
N PRO A 93 -6.46 -24.74 1.96
CA PRO A 93 -6.91 -24.83 0.57
C PRO A 93 -6.72 -23.54 -0.24
N GLU A 94 -6.85 -22.39 0.41
CA GLU A 94 -6.58 -21.08 -0.22
C GLU A 94 -5.10 -20.92 -0.55
N CYS A 95 -4.21 -21.28 0.38
CA CYS A 95 -2.76 -21.21 0.17
C CYS A 95 -2.28 -22.18 -0.91
N GLU A 96 -2.80 -23.41 -0.95
CA GLU A 96 -2.47 -24.41 -1.98
C GLU A 96 -2.84 -23.94 -3.40
N LYS A 97 -3.86 -23.07 -3.51
CA LYS A 97 -4.25 -22.43 -4.77
C LYS A 97 -3.51 -21.13 -5.05
N GLY A 98 -2.60 -20.69 -4.16
CA GLY A 98 -1.88 -19.43 -4.29
C GLY A 98 -2.68 -18.19 -3.87
N TYR A 99 -3.84 -18.35 -3.25
CA TYR A 99 -4.68 -17.25 -2.76
C TYR A 99 -4.26 -16.86 -1.34
N TYR A 100 -3.01 -16.46 -1.19
CA TYR A 100 -2.39 -16.20 0.12
C TYR A 100 -3.11 -15.13 0.94
N SER A 101 -3.61 -14.07 0.31
CA SER A 101 -4.39 -13.01 0.95
C SER A 101 -5.70 -13.51 1.58
N LEU A 102 -6.19 -14.69 1.17
CA LEU A 102 -7.44 -15.30 1.65
C LEU A 102 -7.20 -16.36 2.73
N CYS A 103 -5.95 -16.57 3.15
CA CYS A 103 -5.61 -17.51 4.22
C CYS A 103 -6.31 -17.13 5.52
N LYS A 104 -7.11 -18.05 6.09
CA LYS A 104 -7.87 -17.80 7.33
C LYS A 104 -7.01 -17.80 8.59
N GLN A 105 -5.78 -18.34 8.52
CA GLN A 105 -4.86 -18.48 9.65
C GLN A 105 -3.63 -17.55 9.53
N TYR A 106 -3.71 -16.52 8.69
CA TYR A 106 -2.57 -15.65 8.46
C TYR A 106 -2.17 -14.85 9.69
N GLN A 107 -0.89 -14.57 9.81
CA GLN A 107 -0.33 -13.52 10.65
C GLN A 107 0.04 -12.31 9.79
N PHE A 108 0.13 -11.14 10.41
CA PHE A 108 0.48 -9.91 9.70
C PHE A 108 1.35 -9.04 10.60
N VAL A 109 2.58 -8.79 10.14
CA VAL A 109 3.56 -7.94 10.84
C VAL A 109 3.01 -6.51 10.92
N GLY A 110 3.08 -5.90 12.08
CA GLY A 110 2.59 -4.54 12.31
C GLY A 110 1.07 -4.42 12.52
N SER A 111 0.34 -5.55 12.69
CA SER A 111 -1.08 -5.48 13.06
C SER A 111 -1.56 -6.66 13.92
N ARG A 112 -1.24 -7.91 13.54
CA ARG A 112 -1.55 -9.13 14.32
C ARG A 112 -0.38 -9.59 15.18
N ARG A 113 0.77 -8.98 14.97
CA ARG A 113 2.00 -9.09 15.77
C ARG A 113 2.76 -7.78 15.66
N ASP A 114 3.72 -7.55 16.55
CA ASP A 114 4.56 -6.36 16.52
C ASP A 114 5.23 -6.16 15.16
N GLY A 115 5.41 -4.91 14.78
CA GLY A 115 5.93 -4.46 13.50
C GLY A 115 7.21 -3.65 13.59
N GLY A 116 7.52 -2.99 12.48
CA GLY A 116 8.79 -2.36 12.19
C GLY A 116 8.96 -0.92 12.69
N ASN A 117 8.02 -0.36 13.46
CA ASN A 117 8.24 0.94 14.09
C ASN A 117 9.14 0.81 15.34
N ALA A 118 10.27 0.11 15.20
CA ALA A 118 11.28 -0.18 16.21
C ALA A 118 12.65 -0.36 15.55
N GLU A 119 13.75 -0.19 16.31
CA GLU A 119 15.11 -0.37 15.79
C GLU A 119 15.39 -1.80 15.33
N TYR A 120 14.78 -2.79 15.98
CA TYR A 120 14.95 -4.22 15.65
C TYR A 120 13.62 -4.95 15.68
N ILE A 121 13.51 -5.96 14.82
CA ILE A 121 12.40 -6.90 14.80
C ILE A 121 12.89 -8.31 14.50
N VAL A 122 12.21 -9.31 15.07
CA VAL A 122 12.34 -10.71 14.64
C VAL A 122 11.13 -11.09 13.82
N VAL A 123 11.36 -11.55 12.58
CA VAL A 123 10.33 -12.03 11.67
C VAL A 123 10.72 -13.40 11.10
N LYS A 124 9.77 -14.11 10.49
CA LYS A 124 10.07 -15.34 9.76
C LYS A 124 10.81 -15.03 8.46
N ARG A 125 11.68 -15.96 8.00
CA ARG A 125 12.32 -15.82 6.69
C ARG A 125 11.32 -15.52 5.58
N ALA A 126 10.12 -16.12 5.60
CA ALA A 126 9.07 -15.89 4.63
C ALA A 126 8.51 -14.44 4.62
N ASN A 127 8.76 -13.66 5.67
CA ASN A 127 8.39 -12.25 5.75
C ASN A 127 9.43 -11.28 5.16
N LEU A 128 10.46 -11.78 4.50
CA LEU A 128 11.53 -10.92 4.00
C LEU A 128 11.75 -11.10 2.50
N PHE A 129 11.81 -9.97 1.80
CA PHE A 129 12.25 -9.86 0.42
C PHE A 129 13.69 -9.33 0.42
N ARG A 130 14.62 -10.09 -0.18
CA ARG A 130 16.02 -9.65 -0.30
C ARG A 130 16.10 -8.53 -1.35
N LEU A 131 16.73 -7.42 -0.99
CA LEU A 131 16.91 -6.29 -1.89
C LEU A 131 18.17 -6.46 -2.74
N PRO A 132 18.16 -6.02 -4.00
CA PRO A 132 19.36 -5.95 -4.82
C PRO A 132 20.31 -4.88 -4.28
N ALA A 133 21.62 -5.08 -4.47
CA ALA A 133 22.66 -4.21 -3.90
C ALA A 133 22.62 -2.76 -4.42
N GLU A 134 22.11 -2.56 -5.62
CA GLU A 134 21.95 -1.24 -6.25
C GLU A 134 20.73 -0.44 -5.76
N MET A 135 19.84 -1.06 -5.00
CA MET A 135 18.65 -0.40 -4.47
C MET A 135 18.98 0.35 -3.18
N ALA A 136 18.55 1.61 -3.07
CA ALA A 136 18.64 2.35 -1.81
C ALA A 136 17.77 1.66 -0.75
N ILE A 137 18.32 1.47 0.45
CA ILE A 137 17.63 0.74 1.51
C ILE A 137 16.31 1.42 1.92
N GLU A 138 16.26 2.74 1.90
CA GLU A 138 15.08 3.52 2.23
C GLU A 138 13.94 3.30 1.23
N ASP A 139 14.27 3.11 -0.07
CA ASP A 139 13.28 2.79 -1.11
C ASP A 139 12.60 1.43 -0.84
N GLY A 140 13.27 0.53 -0.10
CA GLY A 140 12.74 -0.77 0.31
C GLY A 140 11.47 -0.67 1.16
N ALA A 141 11.30 0.40 1.94
CA ALA A 141 10.08 0.64 2.72
C ALA A 141 8.86 1.01 1.83
N PHE A 142 9.09 1.33 0.56
CA PHE A 142 8.01 1.61 -0.41
C PHE A 142 7.59 0.39 -1.22
N ILE A 143 8.28 -0.75 -1.12
CA ILE A 143 7.91 -1.94 -1.91
C ILE A 143 6.48 -2.37 -1.60
N GLU A 144 6.14 -2.52 -0.33
CA GLU A 144 4.81 -2.94 0.09
C GLU A 144 3.71 -2.00 -0.45
N PRO A 145 3.73 -0.67 -0.22
CA PRO A 145 2.69 0.21 -0.76
C PRO A 145 2.68 0.30 -2.30
N VAL A 146 3.79 0.08 -2.99
CA VAL A 146 3.85 -0.01 -4.46
C VAL A 146 3.10 -1.26 -4.95
N THR A 147 3.29 -2.39 -4.27
CA THR A 147 2.66 -3.66 -4.67
C THR A 147 1.13 -3.63 -4.57
N VAL A 148 0.54 -2.76 -3.75
CA VAL A 148 -0.93 -2.61 -3.65
C VAL A 148 -1.55 -2.21 -5.00
N GLY A 149 -0.97 -1.21 -5.68
CA GLY A 149 -1.41 -0.80 -7.02
C GLY A 149 -1.10 -1.85 -8.10
N LEU A 150 0.09 -2.47 -8.00
CA LEU A 150 0.49 -3.53 -8.92
C LEU A 150 -0.41 -4.76 -8.84
N HIS A 151 -0.90 -5.11 -7.63
CA HIS A 151 -1.85 -6.20 -7.46
C HIS A 151 -3.20 -5.92 -8.14
N ALA A 152 -3.69 -4.68 -8.05
CA ALA A 152 -4.89 -4.28 -8.79
C ALA A 152 -4.70 -4.42 -10.32
N PHE A 153 -3.51 -4.09 -10.83
CA PHE A 153 -3.18 -4.33 -12.24
C PHE A 153 -3.08 -5.81 -12.57
N HIS A 154 -2.47 -6.62 -11.70
CA HIS A 154 -2.41 -8.08 -11.87
C HIS A 154 -3.81 -8.68 -11.99
N LEU A 155 -4.73 -8.34 -11.09
CA LEU A 155 -6.14 -8.80 -11.13
C LEU A 155 -6.88 -8.35 -12.40
N ALA A 156 -6.53 -7.19 -12.93
CA ALA A 156 -7.09 -6.65 -14.17
C ALA A 156 -6.38 -7.13 -15.45
N SER A 157 -5.50 -8.13 -15.37
CA SER A 157 -4.69 -8.64 -16.49
C SER A 157 -3.78 -7.56 -17.11
N GLY A 158 -3.22 -6.69 -16.27
CA GLY A 158 -2.27 -5.64 -16.65
C GLY A 158 -2.93 -4.30 -16.99
N CYS A 159 -2.08 -3.27 -17.12
CA CYS A 159 -2.49 -1.90 -17.47
C CYS A 159 -1.89 -1.40 -18.80
N LYS A 160 -0.99 -2.17 -19.43
CA LYS A 160 -0.31 -1.78 -20.68
C LYS A 160 -1.32 -1.50 -21.80
N GLY A 161 -1.20 -0.32 -22.42
CA GLY A 161 -2.07 0.12 -23.51
C GLY A 161 -3.47 0.55 -23.06
N LYS A 162 -3.84 0.38 -21.78
CA LYS A 162 -5.14 0.79 -21.24
C LYS A 162 -5.16 2.28 -20.87
N ASN A 163 -6.35 2.87 -20.85
CA ASN A 163 -6.62 4.16 -20.26
C ASN A 163 -6.88 3.97 -18.77
N VAL A 164 -5.92 4.33 -17.91
CA VAL A 164 -6.01 4.14 -16.47
C VAL A 164 -6.60 5.38 -15.80
N VAL A 165 -7.59 5.19 -14.94
CA VAL A 165 -8.18 6.26 -14.12
C VAL A 165 -7.99 5.92 -12.66
N ILE A 166 -7.31 6.79 -11.92
CA ILE A 166 -7.09 6.65 -10.47
C ILE A 166 -8.08 7.58 -9.76
N VAL A 167 -8.97 7.00 -8.99
CA VAL A 167 -9.90 7.73 -8.11
C VAL A 167 -9.36 7.71 -6.68
N GLY A 168 -8.86 8.86 -6.25
CA GLY A 168 -8.11 9.04 -5.01
C GLY A 168 -6.61 9.22 -5.26
N ALA A 169 -6.10 10.46 -5.22
CA ALA A 169 -4.68 10.79 -5.37
C ALA A 169 -3.93 10.79 -4.02
N GLY A 170 -4.22 9.83 -3.14
CA GLY A 170 -3.42 9.54 -1.95
C GLY A 170 -2.13 8.79 -2.31
N THR A 171 -1.33 8.42 -1.31
CA THR A 171 -0.04 7.73 -1.53
C THR A 171 -0.19 6.50 -2.43
N ILE A 172 -1.17 5.63 -2.17
CA ILE A 172 -1.42 4.42 -2.99
C ILE A 172 -1.83 4.80 -4.41
N GLY A 173 -2.75 5.77 -4.58
CA GLY A 173 -3.18 6.22 -5.90
C GLY A 173 -2.03 6.82 -6.73
N LEU A 174 -1.18 7.65 -6.12
CA LEU A 174 -0.04 8.27 -6.79
C LEU A 174 1.07 7.24 -7.12
N LEU A 175 1.29 6.24 -6.28
CA LEU A 175 2.20 5.12 -6.59
C LEU A 175 1.63 4.26 -7.73
N ALA A 176 0.35 3.89 -7.68
CA ALA A 176 -0.31 3.14 -8.75
C ALA A 176 -0.28 3.92 -10.08
N MET A 177 -0.51 5.24 -10.05
CA MET A 177 -0.41 6.12 -11.21
C MET A 177 0.97 6.04 -11.87
N GLN A 178 2.04 6.21 -11.08
CA GLN A 178 3.41 6.12 -11.58
C GLN A 178 3.73 4.72 -12.12
N CYS A 179 3.27 3.65 -11.43
CA CYS A 179 3.40 2.29 -11.91
C CYS A 179 2.70 2.10 -13.26
N ALA A 180 1.49 2.62 -13.44
CA ALA A 180 0.76 2.54 -14.71
C ALA A 180 1.53 3.20 -15.86
N LEU A 181 2.09 4.39 -15.63
CA LEU A 181 2.93 5.10 -16.59
C LEU A 181 4.17 4.26 -16.95
N ALA A 182 4.89 3.75 -15.95
CA ALA A 182 6.11 2.97 -16.13
C ALA A 182 5.85 1.62 -16.85
N LEU A 183 4.67 1.05 -16.66
CA LEU A 183 4.23 -0.21 -17.30
C LEU A 183 3.57 0.00 -18.66
N GLY A 184 3.51 1.23 -19.16
CA GLY A 184 3.06 1.54 -20.52
C GLY A 184 1.55 1.65 -20.68
N ALA A 185 0.85 2.18 -19.68
CA ALA A 185 -0.53 2.65 -19.85
C ALA A 185 -0.59 3.69 -20.98
N LYS A 186 -1.68 3.70 -21.74
CA LYS A 186 -1.88 4.65 -22.86
C LYS A 186 -2.09 6.07 -22.35
N SER A 187 -2.84 6.21 -21.27
CA SER A 187 -3.06 7.46 -20.55
C SER A 187 -3.29 7.17 -19.08
N VAL A 188 -2.98 8.13 -18.22
CA VAL A 188 -3.28 8.02 -16.78
C VAL A 188 -3.97 9.31 -16.32
N THR A 189 -5.19 9.17 -15.83
CA THR A 189 -6.00 10.27 -15.27
C THR A 189 -6.06 10.12 -13.75
N ALA A 190 -5.84 11.20 -13.00
CA ALA A 190 -6.04 11.21 -11.56
C ALA A 190 -7.25 12.07 -11.18
N ILE A 191 -8.06 11.59 -10.24
CA ILE A 191 -9.26 12.28 -9.74
C ILE A 191 -9.16 12.34 -8.21
N ASP A 192 -9.26 13.54 -7.64
CA ASP A 192 -9.30 13.76 -6.19
C ASP A 192 -10.17 15.00 -5.91
N ILE A 193 -10.43 15.27 -4.64
CA ILE A 193 -11.11 16.49 -4.17
C ILE A 193 -10.12 17.58 -3.72
N ASN A 194 -8.83 17.28 -3.69
CA ASN A 194 -7.76 18.15 -3.19
C ASN A 194 -6.86 18.60 -4.35
N ASP A 195 -6.80 19.91 -4.59
CA ASP A 195 -6.03 20.50 -5.69
C ASP A 195 -4.51 20.32 -5.52
N ASP A 196 -3.97 20.31 -4.28
CA ASP A 196 -2.53 20.09 -4.06
C ASP A 196 -2.12 18.66 -4.47
N LYS A 197 -2.97 17.66 -4.18
CA LYS A 197 -2.75 16.28 -4.63
C LYS A 197 -2.84 16.14 -6.14
N LEU A 198 -3.73 16.89 -6.77
CA LEU A 198 -3.87 16.91 -8.23
C LEU A 198 -2.68 17.62 -8.90
N ALA A 199 -2.18 18.70 -8.29
CA ALA A 199 -0.96 19.36 -8.75
C ALA A 199 0.25 18.40 -8.64
N LEU A 200 0.35 17.65 -7.54
CA LEU A 200 1.36 16.61 -7.37
C LEU A 200 1.19 15.49 -8.42
N ALA A 201 -0.02 15.00 -8.66
CA ALA A 201 -0.28 14.01 -9.71
C ALA A 201 0.18 14.51 -11.08
N THR A 202 -0.08 15.78 -11.41
CA THR A 202 0.38 16.41 -12.66
C THR A 202 1.90 16.42 -12.75
N SER A 203 2.60 16.82 -11.67
CA SER A 203 4.07 16.85 -11.62
C SER A 203 4.70 15.45 -11.75
N LEU A 204 3.99 14.41 -11.31
CA LEU A 204 4.38 13.01 -11.40
C LEU A 204 3.97 12.35 -12.73
N GLY A 205 3.40 13.11 -13.68
CA GLY A 205 3.17 12.69 -15.05
C GLY A 205 1.74 12.25 -15.38
N ALA A 206 0.73 12.57 -14.55
CA ALA A 206 -0.66 12.34 -14.91
C ALA A 206 -0.99 13.02 -16.25
N THR A 207 -1.65 12.29 -17.16
CA THR A 207 -2.07 12.83 -18.47
C THR A 207 -3.15 13.89 -18.29
N GLN A 208 -4.05 13.68 -17.34
CA GLN A 208 -5.15 14.58 -16.98
C GLN A 208 -5.41 14.49 -15.48
N VAL A 209 -5.94 15.56 -14.90
CA VAL A 209 -6.38 15.58 -13.50
C VAL A 209 -7.75 16.25 -13.40
N PHE A 210 -8.62 15.76 -12.50
CA PHE A 210 -9.95 16.33 -12.28
C PHE A 210 -10.27 16.46 -10.80
N ASN A 211 -10.69 17.65 -10.37
CA ASN A 211 -11.24 17.88 -9.04
C ASN A 211 -12.73 17.51 -9.03
N SER A 212 -13.06 16.36 -8.42
CA SER A 212 -14.44 15.85 -8.35
C SER A 212 -15.36 16.63 -7.38
N ARG A 213 -14.83 17.59 -6.63
CA ARG A 213 -15.63 18.55 -5.86
C ARG A 213 -16.04 19.74 -6.71
N ALA A 214 -15.22 20.13 -7.67
CA ALA A 214 -15.44 21.29 -8.54
C ALA A 214 -16.18 20.95 -9.85
N LEU A 215 -16.02 19.72 -10.35
CA LEU A 215 -16.58 19.26 -11.61
C LEU A 215 -17.72 18.27 -11.37
N SER A 216 -18.76 18.35 -12.20
CA SER A 216 -19.81 17.34 -12.25
C SER A 216 -19.31 16.03 -12.88
N VAL A 217 -20.06 14.94 -12.65
CA VAL A 217 -19.80 13.65 -13.32
C VAL A 217 -19.85 13.79 -14.84
N ASP A 218 -20.79 14.61 -15.36
CA ASP A 218 -20.95 14.84 -16.81
C ASP A 218 -19.75 15.61 -17.40
N ASP A 219 -19.20 16.58 -16.66
CA ASP A 219 -17.97 17.28 -17.09
C ASP A 219 -16.79 16.31 -17.19
N ILE A 220 -16.60 15.44 -16.19
CA ILE A 220 -15.56 14.43 -16.19
C ILE A 220 -15.76 13.43 -17.34
N LEU A 221 -16.99 12.94 -17.56
CA LEU A 221 -17.31 12.04 -18.66
C LEU A 221 -17.04 12.67 -20.03
N ASN A 222 -17.37 13.95 -20.20
CA ASN A 222 -17.09 14.69 -21.44
C ASN A 222 -15.58 14.81 -21.68
N ALA A 223 -14.80 15.09 -20.64
CA ALA A 223 -13.35 15.16 -20.73
C ALA A 223 -12.70 13.79 -21.00
N LEU A 224 -13.29 12.69 -20.50
CA LEU A 224 -12.82 11.32 -20.72
C LEU A 224 -13.33 10.69 -22.02
N ARG A 225 -14.05 11.43 -22.89
CA ARG A 225 -14.69 10.87 -24.08
C ARG A 225 -13.76 10.04 -24.95
N ASP A 226 -12.53 10.51 -25.19
CA ASP A 226 -11.57 9.85 -26.06
C ASP A 226 -10.81 8.70 -25.38
N SER A 227 -10.88 8.61 -24.05
CA SER A 227 -10.25 7.56 -23.23
C SER A 227 -11.24 6.60 -22.58
N ARG A 228 -12.50 6.57 -23.04
CA ARG A 228 -13.57 5.76 -22.42
C ARG A 228 -13.50 4.25 -22.75
N PHE A 229 -12.73 3.85 -23.75
CA PHE A 229 -12.53 2.45 -24.12
C PHE A 229 -11.22 1.91 -23.52
N ASP A 230 -11.12 0.60 -23.38
CA ASP A 230 -9.98 -0.07 -22.76
C ASP A 230 -9.60 0.56 -21.41
N GLN A 231 -10.63 0.87 -20.61
CA GLN A 231 -10.47 1.63 -19.38
C GLN A 231 -10.29 0.70 -18.19
N LEU A 232 -9.31 1.03 -17.34
CA LEU A 232 -9.12 0.45 -16.02
C LEU A 232 -9.22 1.55 -14.97
N VAL A 233 -10.21 1.47 -14.11
CA VAL A 233 -10.43 2.41 -13.01
C VAL A 233 -9.94 1.78 -11.71
N LEU A 234 -9.05 2.44 -10.97
CA LEU A 234 -8.67 2.07 -9.60
C LEU A 234 -9.35 3.01 -8.61
N GLU A 235 -10.19 2.46 -7.75
CA GLU A 235 -10.74 3.18 -6.60
C GLU A 235 -9.83 2.95 -5.39
N THR A 236 -9.11 3.99 -4.95
CA THR A 236 -8.07 3.92 -3.91
C THR A 236 -8.39 4.78 -2.68
N ALA A 237 -9.48 5.52 -2.67
CA ALA A 237 -9.86 6.40 -1.58
C ALA A 237 -10.72 5.70 -0.50
N GLY A 238 -11.46 4.65 -0.87
CA GLY A 238 -12.26 3.86 0.08
C GLY A 238 -13.45 4.61 0.68
N THR A 239 -14.15 5.41 -0.14
CA THR A 239 -15.38 6.08 0.31
C THR A 239 -16.57 5.71 -0.57
N PRO A 240 -17.82 5.74 -0.02
CA PRO A 240 -19.01 5.47 -0.82
C PRO A 240 -19.13 6.37 -2.04
N GLN A 241 -18.70 7.64 -1.93
CA GLN A 241 -18.74 8.63 -3.01
C GLN A 241 -17.77 8.26 -4.13
N THR A 242 -16.56 7.82 -3.80
CA THR A 242 -15.53 7.47 -4.79
C THR A 242 -15.84 6.14 -5.48
N VAL A 243 -16.45 5.18 -4.78
CA VAL A 243 -16.97 3.95 -5.40
C VAL A 243 -18.08 4.28 -6.40
N SER A 244 -19.05 5.14 -6.02
CA SER A 244 -20.11 5.59 -6.92
C SER A 244 -19.53 6.32 -8.13
N LEU A 245 -18.59 7.25 -7.90
CA LEU A 245 -17.90 7.99 -8.96
C LEU A 245 -17.18 7.05 -9.93
N ALA A 246 -16.44 6.06 -9.44
CA ALA A 246 -15.72 5.09 -10.27
C ALA A 246 -16.68 4.35 -11.23
N ILE A 247 -17.87 3.95 -10.75
CA ILE A 247 -18.91 3.32 -11.58
C ILE A 247 -19.49 4.32 -12.59
N ASP A 248 -19.74 5.54 -12.14
CA ASP A 248 -20.38 6.56 -12.96
C ASP A 248 -19.52 6.98 -14.15
N ILE A 249 -18.21 7.14 -13.95
CA ILE A 249 -17.26 7.58 -14.99
C ILE A 249 -16.72 6.46 -15.86
N ALA A 250 -16.84 5.19 -15.42
CA ALA A 250 -16.36 4.04 -16.18
C ALA A 250 -17.00 3.99 -17.57
N GLY A 251 -16.20 3.72 -18.58
CA GLY A 251 -16.63 3.51 -19.97
C GLY A 251 -17.24 2.12 -20.18
N PRO A 252 -17.73 1.82 -21.39
CA PRO A 252 -18.22 0.46 -21.74
C PRO A 252 -17.12 -0.58 -21.55
N HIS A 253 -17.50 -1.75 -20.98
CA HIS A 253 -16.60 -2.88 -20.68
C HIS A 253 -15.41 -2.56 -19.78
N ALA A 254 -15.43 -1.40 -19.08
CA ALA A 254 -14.35 -1.03 -18.18
C ALA A 254 -14.21 -2.02 -17.02
N GLN A 255 -12.98 -2.21 -16.56
CA GLN A 255 -12.66 -2.90 -15.32
C GLN A 255 -12.52 -1.87 -14.20
N ILE A 256 -13.11 -2.14 -13.05
CA ILE A 256 -12.99 -1.31 -11.85
C ILE A 256 -12.37 -2.14 -10.73
N ALA A 257 -11.16 -1.79 -10.33
CA ALA A 257 -10.48 -2.39 -9.19
C ALA A 257 -10.78 -1.58 -7.92
N LEU A 258 -11.44 -2.21 -6.96
CA LEU A 258 -11.76 -1.66 -5.65
C LEU A 258 -10.60 -1.98 -4.70
N VAL A 259 -9.77 -0.97 -4.40
CA VAL A 259 -8.56 -1.06 -3.59
C VAL A 259 -8.77 -0.40 -2.22
N GLY A 260 -9.48 0.71 -2.20
CA GLY A 260 -9.77 1.46 -0.97
C GLY A 260 -10.70 0.70 -0.03
N THR A 261 -10.39 0.68 1.27
CA THR A 261 -11.24 0.04 2.27
C THR A 261 -12.35 0.98 2.71
N LEU A 262 -13.61 0.54 2.54
CA LEU A 262 -14.77 1.29 3.01
C LEU A 262 -14.88 1.22 4.54
N HIS A 263 -15.20 2.37 5.15
CA HIS A 263 -15.49 2.51 6.58
C HIS A 263 -16.94 2.94 6.87
N HIS A 264 -17.74 3.11 5.81
CA HIS A 264 -19.16 3.48 5.87
C HIS A 264 -19.97 2.62 4.90
N ASP A 265 -21.26 2.48 5.16
CA ASP A 265 -22.17 1.74 4.30
C ASP A 265 -22.22 2.33 2.89
N LEU A 266 -22.18 1.44 1.89
CA LEU A 266 -22.29 1.81 0.48
C LEU A 266 -23.76 1.75 0.04
N ASN A 267 -24.34 2.90 -0.24
CA ASN A 267 -25.67 3.03 -0.83
C ASN A 267 -25.54 3.49 -2.28
N LEU A 268 -25.74 2.58 -3.23
CA LEU A 268 -25.70 2.90 -4.66
C LEU A 268 -27.08 3.32 -5.15
N PRO A 269 -27.23 4.50 -5.77
CA PRO A 269 -28.45 4.86 -6.48
C PRO A 269 -28.76 3.85 -7.61
N VAL A 270 -30.03 3.58 -7.87
CA VAL A 270 -30.45 2.68 -8.96
C VAL A 270 -29.84 3.08 -10.30
N ALA A 271 -29.71 4.38 -10.55
CA ALA A 271 -29.09 4.90 -11.77
C ALA A 271 -27.61 4.51 -11.89
N THR A 272 -26.83 4.60 -10.80
CA THR A 272 -25.41 4.20 -10.74
C THR A 272 -25.29 2.67 -10.86
N PHE A 273 -26.07 1.91 -10.08
CA PHE A 273 -26.07 0.46 -10.19
C PHE A 273 -26.42 -0.01 -11.62
N GLY A 274 -27.41 0.63 -12.22
CA GLY A 274 -27.81 0.33 -13.60
C GLY A 274 -26.72 0.55 -14.66
N LYS A 275 -25.68 1.34 -14.36
CA LYS A 275 -24.52 1.50 -15.26
C LYS A 275 -23.64 0.26 -15.26
N ILE A 276 -23.54 -0.48 -14.12
CA ILE A 276 -22.81 -1.75 -14.07
C ILE A 276 -23.37 -2.70 -15.12
N LEU A 277 -24.70 -2.84 -15.18
CA LEU A 277 -25.37 -3.72 -16.13
C LEU A 277 -25.26 -3.19 -17.57
N ARG A 278 -25.64 -1.92 -17.79
CA ARG A 278 -25.74 -1.35 -19.15
C ARG A 278 -24.43 -1.06 -19.84
N LYS A 279 -23.34 -0.97 -19.08
CA LYS A 279 -21.97 -0.81 -19.62
C LYS A 279 -21.17 -2.11 -19.54
N GLU A 280 -21.77 -3.21 -19.04
CA GLU A 280 -21.11 -4.54 -18.84
C GLU A 280 -19.78 -4.40 -18.08
N LEU A 281 -19.83 -3.70 -16.93
CA LEU A 281 -18.62 -3.42 -16.14
C LEU A 281 -18.15 -4.66 -15.38
N THR A 282 -16.84 -4.83 -15.27
CA THR A 282 -16.22 -5.83 -14.40
C THR A 282 -15.77 -5.16 -13.11
N LEU A 283 -16.27 -5.63 -11.96
CA LEU A 283 -15.82 -5.18 -10.64
C LEU A 283 -14.84 -6.19 -10.05
N LEU A 284 -13.65 -5.72 -9.69
CA LEU A 284 -12.57 -6.53 -9.11
C LEU A 284 -12.31 -6.07 -7.67
N GLY A 285 -12.48 -6.97 -6.71
CA GLY A 285 -12.01 -6.73 -5.34
C GLY A 285 -10.50 -6.94 -5.28
N SER A 286 -9.74 -5.93 -4.85
CA SER A 286 -8.30 -6.04 -4.65
C SER A 286 -8.00 -6.03 -3.15
N TRP A 287 -7.58 -7.18 -2.62
CA TRP A 287 -7.31 -7.36 -1.20
C TRP A 287 -5.86 -7.75 -0.96
N MET A 288 -5.13 -6.89 -0.23
CA MET A 288 -3.68 -7.01 -0.03
C MET A 288 -2.92 -6.95 -1.37
N ASN A 289 -1.79 -7.72 -1.52
CA ASN A 289 -0.85 -7.53 -2.61
C ASN A 289 0.01 -8.79 -2.87
N TYR A 290 -0.64 -9.97 -2.87
CA TYR A 290 0.06 -11.27 -2.98
C TYR A 290 -0.55 -12.16 -4.04
N SER A 291 0.33 -12.82 -4.81
CA SER A 291 -0.04 -13.84 -5.80
C SER A 291 0.94 -15.01 -5.77
N ALA A 292 0.65 -16.05 -6.55
CA ALA A 292 1.55 -17.19 -6.70
C ALA A 292 2.49 -16.99 -7.91
N PRO A 293 3.77 -17.43 -7.81
CA PRO A 293 4.45 -17.98 -6.61
C PRO A 293 4.70 -16.90 -5.55
N TRP A 294 4.78 -17.28 -4.30
CA TRP A 294 5.03 -16.37 -3.17
C TRP A 294 6.31 -15.54 -3.33
N PRO A 295 6.30 -14.23 -3.03
CA PRO A 295 5.14 -13.39 -2.59
C PRO A 295 4.31 -12.83 -3.76
N GLY A 296 4.67 -13.05 -5.01
CA GLY A 296 3.98 -12.63 -6.21
C GLY A 296 4.84 -11.79 -7.15
N GLU A 297 4.49 -11.78 -8.44
CA GLU A 297 5.15 -10.97 -9.48
C GLU A 297 5.09 -9.46 -9.16
N GLU A 298 4.10 -9.04 -8.39
CA GLU A 298 3.96 -7.65 -7.93
C GLU A 298 5.19 -7.19 -7.16
N TRP A 299 5.77 -8.04 -6.33
CA TRP A 299 6.95 -7.76 -5.52
C TRP A 299 8.21 -7.61 -6.37
N GLU A 300 8.43 -8.54 -7.30
CA GLU A 300 9.52 -8.45 -8.28
C GLU A 300 9.40 -7.20 -9.15
N THR A 301 8.18 -6.87 -9.58
CA THR A 301 7.91 -5.69 -10.39
C THR A 301 8.15 -4.41 -9.60
N ALA A 302 7.72 -4.32 -8.33
CA ALA A 302 7.98 -3.18 -7.46
C ALA A 302 9.49 -2.94 -7.31
N VAL A 303 10.26 -3.98 -7.00
CA VAL A 303 11.72 -3.89 -6.88
C VAL A 303 12.34 -3.41 -8.19
N ARG A 304 11.96 -3.97 -9.34
CA ARG A 304 12.46 -3.57 -10.65
C ARG A 304 12.17 -2.09 -10.95
N LEU A 305 10.96 -1.60 -10.64
CA LEU A 305 10.58 -0.21 -10.87
C LEU A 305 11.34 0.75 -9.96
N LEU A 306 11.50 0.40 -8.69
CA LEU A 306 12.22 1.20 -7.69
C LEU A 306 13.73 1.24 -8.00
N THR A 307 14.35 0.09 -8.22
CA THR A 307 15.77 0.00 -8.59
C THR A 307 16.04 0.75 -9.91
N GLY A 308 15.13 0.66 -10.88
CA GLY A 308 15.21 1.38 -12.14
C GLY A 308 14.89 2.88 -12.06
N LYS A 309 14.63 3.43 -10.85
CA LYS A 309 14.26 4.83 -10.61
C LYS A 309 13.08 5.30 -11.47
N LYS A 310 12.11 4.40 -11.70
CA LYS A 310 10.89 4.69 -12.48
C LYS A 310 9.80 5.38 -11.65
N LEU A 311 9.94 5.39 -10.32
CA LEU A 311 9.01 6.00 -9.37
C LEU A 311 9.73 7.12 -8.63
N GLN A 312 9.07 8.26 -8.49
CA GLN A 312 9.52 9.40 -7.68
C GLN A 312 8.87 9.27 -6.30
N LEU A 313 9.66 8.97 -5.28
CA LEU A 313 9.17 8.71 -3.92
C LEU A 313 9.21 9.95 -3.04
N GLU A 314 10.26 10.77 -3.17
CA GLU A 314 10.49 11.95 -2.33
C GLU A 314 9.27 12.91 -2.27
N PRO A 315 8.61 13.25 -3.41
CA PRO A 315 7.43 14.13 -3.37
C PRO A 315 6.22 13.53 -2.62
N LEU A 316 6.22 12.22 -2.35
CA LEU A 316 5.16 11.54 -1.60
C LEU A 316 5.38 11.59 -0.09
N ILE A 317 6.56 11.99 0.38
CA ILE A 317 6.94 11.99 1.80
C ILE A 317 6.55 13.34 2.40
N ALA A 318 5.60 13.32 3.34
CA ALA A 318 5.19 14.51 4.08
C ALA A 318 6.09 14.75 5.31
N HIS A 319 6.64 13.68 5.88
CA HIS A 319 7.51 13.75 7.05
C HIS A 319 8.47 12.55 7.09
N ILE A 320 9.71 12.80 7.48
CA ILE A 320 10.69 11.77 7.81
C ILE A 320 11.46 12.21 9.04
N GLY A 321 11.61 11.35 10.04
CA GLY A 321 12.31 11.69 11.28
C GLY A 321 12.66 10.47 12.13
N ASP A 322 13.29 10.73 13.26
CA ASP A 322 13.57 9.73 14.29
C ASP A 322 12.28 9.31 15.04
N SER A 323 12.41 8.44 16.03
CA SER A 323 11.29 7.88 16.78
C SER A 323 10.42 8.94 17.44
N GLU A 324 11.04 9.97 18.02
CA GLU A 324 10.35 11.07 18.72
C GLU A 324 9.59 11.96 17.74
N SER A 325 10.25 12.36 16.66
CA SER A 325 9.68 13.18 15.60
C SER A 325 8.56 12.45 14.87
N PHE A 326 8.74 11.15 14.58
CA PHE A 326 7.72 10.29 13.99
C PHE A 326 6.50 10.17 14.91
N ALA A 327 6.69 9.89 16.20
CA ALA A 327 5.59 9.78 17.15
C ALA A 327 4.80 11.10 17.27
N GLN A 328 5.47 12.26 17.27
CA GLN A 328 4.84 13.58 17.26
C GLN A 328 4.03 13.80 15.98
N ALA A 329 4.60 13.48 14.80
CA ALA A 329 3.91 13.60 13.52
C ALA A 329 2.66 12.70 13.47
N VAL A 330 2.74 11.48 13.98
CA VAL A 330 1.58 10.56 14.08
C VAL A 330 0.53 11.12 15.02
N GLN A 331 0.90 11.58 16.21
CA GLN A 331 -0.03 12.19 17.17
C GLN A 331 -0.73 13.43 16.61
N ALA A 332 -0.01 14.26 15.85
CA ALA A 332 -0.56 15.46 15.22
C ALA A 332 -1.68 15.17 14.22
N LEU A 333 -1.76 13.96 13.66
CA LEU A 333 -2.88 13.55 12.79
C LEU A 333 -4.22 13.57 13.53
N ASN A 334 -4.23 13.22 14.81
CA ASN A 334 -5.44 13.17 15.63
C ASN A 334 -6.62 12.45 14.93
N GLY A 335 -6.33 11.36 14.23
CA GLY A 335 -7.30 10.59 13.45
C GLY A 335 -7.60 11.12 12.03
N ALA A 336 -7.04 12.27 11.65
CA ALA A 336 -7.19 12.79 10.29
C ALA A 336 -6.41 11.97 9.25
N PRO A 337 -6.85 11.93 7.99
CA PRO A 337 -6.10 11.30 6.93
C PRO A 337 -4.73 11.97 6.69
N MET A 338 -3.72 11.15 6.39
CA MET A 338 -2.39 11.65 6.02
C MET A 338 -2.43 12.45 4.71
N GLN A 339 -1.65 13.52 4.65
CA GLN A 339 -1.45 14.31 3.43
C GLN A 339 -0.25 13.84 2.58
N GLY A 340 0.41 12.80 2.99
CA GLY A 340 1.55 12.13 2.38
C GLY A 340 2.09 11.06 3.31
N LYS A 341 3.17 10.39 2.93
CA LYS A 341 3.78 9.33 3.73
C LYS A 341 4.54 9.92 4.92
N ILE A 342 4.31 9.37 6.10
CA ILE A 342 5.09 9.66 7.31
C ILE A 342 6.06 8.49 7.51
N MET A 343 7.36 8.82 7.58
CA MET A 343 8.44 7.84 7.63
C MET A 343 9.23 7.95 8.93
N LEU A 344 9.49 6.81 9.55
CA LEU A 344 10.43 6.63 10.65
C LEU A 344 11.76 6.21 10.07
N ARG A 345 12.86 6.87 10.50
CA ARG A 345 14.22 6.53 10.09
C ARG A 345 15.11 6.36 11.32
N PHE A 346 15.81 5.23 11.36
CA PHE A 346 16.85 4.97 12.33
C PHE A 346 18.23 5.26 11.75
N ALA A 347 19.17 5.66 12.62
CA ALA A 347 20.55 6.02 12.24
C ALA A 347 21.40 4.78 11.92
#